data_915177a926f766cf65f05e611ba73730
#
_entry.id   915177a926f766cf65f05e611ba73730
#
_cell.length_a   1.000
_cell.length_b   1.000
_cell.length_c   1.000
_cell.angle_alpha   90.00
_cell.angle_beta   90.00
_cell.angle_gamma   90.00
#
_symmetry.space_group_name_H-M   'P 1'
#
loop_
_entity.id
_entity.type
_entity.pdbx_description
1 polymer ?
#
loop_
_entity_poly.entity_id
_entity_poly.type
_entity_poly.pdbx_seq_one_letter_code
_entity_poly.pdbx_strand_id
1 'polypeptide(L)'
;GLDPLIRKTLKTLIIQDVTDRNMTCIIASHNLREIDDICDRIVMLHDGSLLTNEETDSLKNKIHKIQMAFKNSPSVKTLTEMNVQIISQVGNYFSVMARGDIDEIMEKLNSLNPVFIETMPSTLEEVFINEMEGAGYGK
;
A
#
# COMPACT_ATOMS: atom_id res chain seq x y z
N GLY A 1 15.68 -9.73 -13.90
CA GLY A 1 14.39 -9.29 -14.33
C GLY A 1 14.26 -9.09 -15.84
N LEU A 2 13.05 -8.99 -16.27
CA LEU A 2 12.73 -8.74 -17.67
C LEU A 2 12.95 -7.25 -18.00
N ASP A 3 13.31 -7.00 -19.26
CA ASP A 3 13.33 -5.65 -19.82
C ASP A 3 11.94 -5.00 -19.66
N PRO A 4 11.86 -3.70 -19.34
CA PRO A 4 10.58 -3.01 -19.14
C PRO A 4 9.62 -3.12 -20.32
N LEU A 5 10.12 -3.11 -21.56
CA LEU A 5 9.28 -3.25 -22.74
C LEU A 5 8.71 -4.67 -22.87
N ILE A 6 9.53 -5.68 -22.62
CA ILE A 6 9.11 -7.09 -22.63
C ILE A 6 8.07 -7.32 -21.52
N ARG A 7 8.29 -6.75 -20.35
CA ARG A 7 7.37 -6.82 -19.21
C ARG A 7 6.01 -6.23 -19.55
N LYS A 8 5.99 -5.06 -20.18
CA LYS A 8 4.76 -4.42 -20.65
C LYS A 8 4.02 -5.27 -21.69
N THR A 9 4.75 -5.84 -22.64
CA THR A 9 4.19 -6.72 -23.66
C THR A 9 3.56 -7.98 -23.03
N LEU A 10 4.26 -8.60 -22.07
CA LEU A 10 3.76 -9.77 -21.37
C LEU A 10 2.47 -9.47 -20.60
N LYS A 11 2.42 -8.35 -19.90
CA LYS A 11 1.22 -7.90 -19.18
C LYS A 11 0.03 -7.73 -20.13
N THR A 12 0.25 -7.10 -21.28
CA THR A 12 -0.78 -6.89 -22.30
C THR A 12 -1.33 -8.23 -22.79
N LEU A 13 -0.45 -9.20 -23.09
CA LEU A 13 -0.85 -10.54 -23.54
C LEU A 13 -1.67 -11.28 -22.48
N ILE A 14 -1.28 -11.20 -21.21
CA ILE A 14 -2.00 -11.83 -20.10
C ILE A 14 -3.41 -11.23 -20.01
N ILE A 15 -3.53 -9.91 -20.02
CA ILE A 15 -4.82 -9.22 -19.94
C ILE A 15 -5.72 -9.62 -21.12
N GLN A 16 -5.19 -9.67 -22.32
CA GLN A 16 -5.93 -10.10 -23.51
C GLN A 16 -6.44 -11.54 -23.38
N ASP A 17 -5.60 -12.45 -22.96
CA ASP A 17 -5.98 -13.85 -22.78
C ASP A 17 -7.06 -14.04 -21.71
N VAL A 18 -6.93 -13.34 -20.59
CA VAL A 18 -7.92 -13.37 -19.52
C VAL A 18 -9.27 -12.83 -20.02
N THR A 19 -9.24 -11.71 -20.75
CA THR A 19 -10.45 -11.07 -21.25
C THR A 19 -11.11 -11.87 -22.38
N ASP A 20 -10.34 -12.27 -23.40
CA ASP A 20 -10.87 -12.87 -24.61
C ASP A 20 -11.23 -14.33 -24.45
N ARG A 21 -10.51 -15.06 -23.60
CA ARG A 21 -10.69 -16.50 -23.40
C ARG A 21 -11.38 -16.83 -22.07
N ASN A 22 -11.73 -15.83 -21.30
CA ASN A 22 -12.32 -16.00 -19.96
C ASN A 22 -11.47 -16.93 -19.08
N MET A 23 -10.15 -16.73 -19.13
CA MET A 23 -9.18 -17.52 -18.39
C MET A 23 -8.95 -16.97 -17.00
N THR A 24 -8.59 -17.85 -16.07
CA THR A 24 -8.03 -17.48 -14.79
C THR A 24 -6.51 -17.59 -14.85
N CYS A 25 -5.79 -16.56 -14.46
CA CYS A 25 -4.33 -16.55 -14.46
C CYS A 25 -3.81 -16.37 -13.03
N ILE A 26 -2.87 -17.24 -12.63
CA ILE A 26 -2.19 -17.13 -11.34
C ILE A 26 -0.74 -16.75 -11.60
N ILE A 27 -0.30 -15.66 -10.99
CA ILE A 27 1.07 -15.17 -11.10
C ILE A 27 1.71 -15.21 -9.71
N ALA A 28 2.85 -15.88 -9.61
CA ALA A 28 3.66 -15.84 -8.40
C ALA A 28 4.89 -14.95 -8.63
N SER A 29 5.10 -14.00 -7.77
CA SER A 29 6.24 -13.09 -7.85
C SER A 29 6.60 -12.58 -6.46
N HIS A 30 7.88 -12.32 -6.24
CA HIS A 30 8.35 -11.55 -5.09
C HIS A 30 8.57 -10.08 -5.46
N ASN A 31 8.38 -9.72 -6.72
CA ASN A 31 8.48 -8.34 -7.19
C ASN A 31 7.07 -7.76 -7.39
N LEU A 32 6.58 -7.05 -6.39
CA LEU A 32 5.23 -6.52 -6.36
C LEU A 32 4.97 -5.47 -7.44
N ARG A 33 6.02 -4.80 -7.91
CA ARG A 33 5.90 -3.81 -8.99
C ARG A 33 5.48 -4.43 -10.32
N GLU A 34 5.82 -5.70 -10.52
CA GLU A 34 5.49 -6.42 -11.74
C GLU A 34 4.00 -6.77 -11.83
N ILE A 35 3.32 -6.88 -10.70
CA ILE A 35 1.94 -7.36 -10.64
C ILE A 35 0.93 -6.33 -10.14
N ASP A 36 1.39 -5.16 -9.69
CA ASP A 36 0.56 -4.14 -9.04
C ASP A 36 -0.64 -3.71 -9.91
N ASP A 37 -0.45 -3.59 -11.20
CA ASP A 37 -1.44 -3.03 -12.11
C ASP A 37 -2.28 -4.07 -12.87
N ILE A 38 -2.04 -5.37 -12.67
CA ILE A 38 -2.74 -6.42 -13.43
C ILE A 38 -3.52 -7.41 -12.58
N CYS A 39 -3.31 -7.42 -11.27
CA CYS A 39 -3.93 -8.40 -10.38
C CYS A 39 -5.26 -7.91 -9.82
N ASP A 40 -6.31 -8.72 -9.98
CA ASP A 40 -7.62 -8.46 -9.39
C ASP A 40 -7.66 -8.90 -7.92
N ARG A 41 -6.90 -9.93 -7.59
CA ARG A 41 -6.86 -10.53 -6.26
C ARG A 41 -5.44 -10.84 -5.86
N ILE A 42 -5.13 -10.63 -4.59
CA ILE A 42 -3.80 -10.81 -4.04
C ILE A 42 -3.85 -11.81 -2.89
N VAL A 43 -2.90 -12.74 -2.94
CA VAL A 43 -2.62 -13.65 -1.83
C VAL A 43 -1.19 -13.38 -1.40
N MET A 44 -1.00 -13.01 -0.16
CA MET A 44 0.33 -12.78 0.43
C MET A 44 0.65 -13.91 1.40
N LEU A 45 1.83 -14.50 1.22
CA LEU A 45 2.33 -15.58 2.06
C LEU A 45 3.62 -15.17 2.73
N HIS A 46 3.81 -15.58 3.98
CA HIS A 46 5.05 -15.39 4.72
C HIS A 46 5.25 -16.56 5.69
N ASP A 47 6.43 -17.19 5.63
CA ASP A 47 6.79 -18.33 6.46
C ASP A 47 5.73 -19.43 6.48
N GLY A 48 5.18 -19.75 5.31
CA GLY A 48 4.15 -20.78 5.15
C GLY A 48 2.77 -20.38 5.64
N SER A 49 2.60 -19.15 6.09
CA SER A 49 1.32 -18.63 6.59
C SER A 49 0.69 -17.63 5.62
N LEU A 50 -0.62 -17.65 5.57
CA LEU A 50 -1.40 -16.71 4.78
C LEU A 50 -1.53 -15.39 5.54
N LEU A 51 -0.98 -14.30 4.97
CA LEU A 51 -1.16 -12.95 5.53
C LEU A 51 -2.41 -12.27 5.00
N THR A 52 -2.67 -12.41 3.71
CA THR A 52 -3.74 -11.70 3.03
C THR A 52 -4.29 -12.55 1.90
N ASN A 53 -5.59 -12.51 1.72
CA ASN A 53 -6.31 -13.08 0.59
C ASN A 53 -7.50 -12.16 0.31
N GLU A 54 -7.31 -11.13 -0.49
CA GLU A 54 -8.33 -10.12 -0.76
C GLU A 54 -8.29 -9.64 -2.21
N GLU A 55 -9.38 -9.05 -2.65
CA GLU A 55 -9.39 -8.29 -3.90
C GLU A 55 -8.46 -7.08 -3.77
N THR A 56 -7.72 -6.78 -4.82
CA THR A 56 -6.73 -5.71 -4.83
C THR A 56 -7.33 -4.36 -4.47
N ASP A 57 -8.46 -4.00 -5.08
CA ASP A 57 -9.12 -2.73 -4.82
C ASP A 57 -9.63 -2.64 -3.39
N SER A 58 -10.19 -3.72 -2.86
CA SER A 58 -10.65 -3.79 -1.47
C SER A 58 -9.50 -3.57 -0.50
N LEU A 59 -8.36 -4.21 -0.75
CA LEU A 59 -7.16 -4.08 0.08
C LEU A 59 -6.61 -2.64 0.04
N LYS A 60 -6.52 -2.05 -1.14
CA LYS A 60 -6.03 -0.67 -1.30
C LYS A 60 -6.98 0.36 -0.69
N ASN A 61 -8.28 0.07 -0.63
CA ASN A 61 -9.26 0.96 -0.02
C ASN A 61 -9.25 0.94 1.52
N LYS A 62 -8.69 -0.10 2.12
CA LYS A 62 -8.57 -0.22 3.58
C LYS A 62 -7.33 0.47 4.13
N ILE A 63 -6.33 0.70 3.28
CA ILE A 63 -5.02 1.22 3.68
C ILE A 63 -4.78 2.51 2.91
N HIS A 64 -4.50 3.57 3.65
CA HIS A 64 -4.36 4.91 3.09
C HIS A 64 -2.96 5.44 3.29
N LYS A 65 -2.37 5.96 2.23
CA LYS A 65 -1.11 6.70 2.29
C LYS A 65 -1.42 8.19 2.38
N ILE A 66 -0.82 8.84 3.36
CA ILE A 66 -1.08 10.25 3.63
C ILE A 66 0.26 10.98 3.73
N GLN A 67 0.34 12.11 3.05
CA GLN A 67 1.49 13.01 3.14
C GLN A 67 1.08 14.25 3.93
N MET A 68 1.94 14.66 4.86
CA MET A 68 1.70 15.81 5.73
C MET A 68 2.96 16.65 5.86
N ALA A 69 2.76 17.94 6.02
CA ALA A 69 3.84 18.86 6.42
C ALA A 69 3.36 19.70 7.60
N PHE A 70 4.28 20.02 8.49
CA PHE A 70 3.98 20.77 9.70
C PHE A 70 4.90 21.98 9.83
N LYS A 71 4.38 23.04 10.44
CA LYS A 71 5.21 24.15 10.88
C LYS A 71 6.00 23.73 12.14
N ASN A 72 5.29 23.07 13.08
CA ASN A 72 5.87 22.48 14.28
C ASN A 72 5.52 20.99 14.26
N SER A 73 6.51 20.15 14.01
CA SER A 73 6.28 18.71 13.87
C SER A 73 5.78 18.09 15.18
N PRO A 74 4.77 17.21 15.11
CA PRO A 74 4.41 16.36 16.23
C PRO A 74 5.55 15.36 16.50
N SER A 75 5.58 14.82 17.71
CA SER A 75 6.53 13.75 18.03
C SER A 75 6.14 12.46 17.31
N VAL A 76 7.13 11.62 17.02
CA VAL A 76 6.90 10.27 16.47
C VAL A 76 5.96 9.46 17.37
N LYS A 77 6.11 9.63 18.69
CA LYS A 77 5.24 8.97 19.67
C LYS A 77 3.77 9.36 19.48
N THR A 78 3.48 10.64 19.27
CA THR A 78 2.11 11.13 19.03
C THR A 78 1.49 10.45 17.80
N LEU A 79 2.23 10.38 16.71
CA LEU A 79 1.77 9.72 15.48
C LEU A 79 1.57 8.21 15.69
N THR A 80 2.49 7.57 16.38
CA THR A 80 2.38 6.13 16.68
C THR A 80 1.14 5.83 17.53
N GLU A 81 0.83 6.68 18.50
CA GLU A 81 -0.37 6.54 19.34
C GLU A 81 -1.67 6.72 18.55
N MET A 82 -1.62 7.37 17.40
CA MET A 82 -2.75 7.54 16.49
C MET A 82 -2.95 6.34 15.54
N ASN A 83 -2.18 5.28 15.72
CA ASN A 83 -2.20 4.07 14.88
C ASN A 83 -1.85 4.35 13.42
N VAL A 84 -0.97 5.30 13.17
CA VAL A 84 -0.37 5.51 11.86
C VAL A 84 1.06 5.00 11.84
N GLN A 85 1.44 4.43 10.72
CA GLN A 85 2.79 3.94 10.50
C GLN A 85 3.58 4.97 9.68
N ILE A 86 4.70 5.43 10.21
CA ILE A 86 5.56 6.38 9.50
C ILE A 86 6.37 5.62 8.46
N ILE A 87 6.18 5.95 7.17
CA ILE A 87 6.96 5.38 6.08
C ILE A 87 8.26 6.15 5.93
N SER A 88 8.18 7.48 5.94
CA SER A 88 9.34 8.35 5.81
C SER A 88 9.08 9.68 6.49
N GLN A 89 10.18 10.31 6.92
CA GLN A 89 10.17 11.64 7.50
C GLN A 89 11.39 12.40 6.98
N VAL A 90 11.15 13.57 6.40
CA VAL A 90 12.22 14.48 5.98
C VAL A 90 11.90 15.84 6.59
N GLY A 91 12.63 16.22 7.64
CA GLY A 91 12.34 17.42 8.39
C GLY A 91 10.92 17.40 8.95
N ASN A 92 10.11 18.38 8.56
CA ASN A 92 8.71 18.51 8.98
C ASN A 92 7.72 17.87 8.01
N TYR A 93 8.22 17.09 7.05
CA TYR A 93 7.41 16.39 6.05
C TYR A 93 7.35 14.91 6.36
N PHE A 94 6.13 14.37 6.44
CA PHE A 94 5.88 12.98 6.80
C PHE A 94 5.08 12.26 5.69
N SER A 95 5.46 11.01 5.42
CA SER A 95 4.62 10.06 4.71
C SER A 95 4.22 8.95 5.67
N VAL A 96 2.94 8.72 5.82
CA VAL A 96 2.40 7.72 6.74
C VAL A 96 1.41 6.81 6.04
N MET A 97 1.24 5.61 6.58
CA MET A 97 0.17 4.69 6.21
C MET A 97 -0.77 4.54 7.39
N ALA A 98 -2.07 4.51 7.10
CA ALA A 98 -3.09 4.31 8.12
C ALA A 98 -4.17 3.36 7.61
N ARG A 99 -4.65 2.48 8.47
CA ARG A 99 -5.68 1.51 8.17
C ARG A 99 -7.00 1.95 8.78
N GLY A 100 -8.09 1.86 8.01
CA GLY A 100 -9.43 2.15 8.49
C GLY A 100 -10.18 3.18 7.66
N ASP A 101 -11.15 3.84 8.28
CA ASP A 101 -11.97 4.86 7.64
C ASP A 101 -11.16 6.13 7.40
N ILE A 102 -11.11 6.55 6.13
CA ILE A 102 -10.31 7.72 5.74
C ILE A 102 -10.78 9.02 6.40
N ASP A 103 -12.07 9.19 6.59
CA ASP A 103 -12.61 10.41 7.18
C ASP A 103 -12.21 10.53 8.65
N GLU A 104 -12.28 9.44 9.39
CA GLU A 104 -11.83 9.40 10.80
C GLU A 104 -10.33 9.66 10.91
N ILE A 105 -9.55 9.05 10.03
CA ILE A 105 -8.10 9.22 9.99
C ILE A 105 -7.75 10.67 9.69
N MET A 106 -8.38 11.26 8.68
CA MET A 106 -8.15 12.66 8.29
C MET A 106 -8.54 13.63 9.39
N GLU A 107 -9.64 13.37 10.10
CA GLU A 107 -10.06 14.18 11.23
C GLU A 107 -9.00 14.18 12.35
N LYS A 108 -8.51 13.00 12.72
CA LYS A 108 -7.44 12.85 13.73
C LYS A 108 -6.17 13.57 13.32
N LEU A 109 -5.73 13.40 12.07
CA LEU A 109 -4.50 14.02 11.60
C LEU A 109 -4.63 15.54 11.45
N ASN A 110 -5.80 16.02 11.04
CA ASN A 110 -6.06 17.47 10.98
C ASN A 110 -6.06 18.12 12.36
N SER A 111 -6.35 17.38 13.42
CA SER A 111 -6.26 17.89 14.79
C SER A 111 -4.84 18.29 15.20
N LEU A 112 -3.82 17.82 14.49
CA LEU A 112 -2.42 18.19 14.68
C LEU A 112 -2.02 19.49 13.99
N ASN A 113 -2.96 20.13 13.27
CA ASN A 113 -2.76 21.38 12.53
C ASN A 113 -1.63 21.32 11.50
N PRO A 114 -1.67 20.35 10.55
CA PRO A 114 -0.69 20.36 9.47
C PRO A 114 -0.90 21.57 8.56
N VAL A 115 0.18 22.10 8.00
CA VAL A 115 0.11 23.16 6.99
C VAL A 115 -0.27 22.58 5.62
N PHE A 116 -0.09 21.27 5.47
CA PHE A 116 -0.42 20.52 4.27
C PHE A 116 -0.80 19.11 4.66
N ILE A 117 -1.86 18.56 4.06
CA ILE A 117 -2.25 17.16 4.21
C ILE A 117 -2.94 16.69 2.93
N GLU A 118 -2.53 15.53 2.42
CA GLU A 118 -3.07 14.97 1.20
C GLU A 118 -3.02 13.44 1.25
N THR A 119 -4.07 12.81 0.72
CA THR A 119 -4.05 11.35 0.49
C THR A 119 -3.39 11.05 -0.84
N MET A 120 -2.58 9.99 -0.87
CA MET A 120 -1.85 9.56 -2.04
C MET A 120 -2.19 8.12 -2.40
N PRO A 121 -2.11 7.73 -3.69
CA PRO A 121 -2.21 6.33 -4.05
C PRO A 121 -1.12 5.51 -3.37
N SER A 122 -1.47 4.33 -2.87
CA SER A 122 -0.51 3.39 -2.30
C SER A 122 -0.14 2.33 -3.34
N THR A 123 1.12 1.86 -3.28
CA THR A 123 1.59 0.74 -4.08
C THR A 123 1.34 -0.57 -3.34
N LEU A 124 1.33 -1.70 -4.05
CA LEU A 124 1.24 -3.01 -3.40
C LEU A 124 2.42 -3.27 -2.45
N GLU A 125 3.59 -2.76 -2.78
CA GLU A 125 4.77 -2.88 -1.92
C GLU A 125 4.54 -2.22 -0.56
N GLU A 126 3.98 -1.01 -0.56
CA GLU A 126 3.63 -0.28 0.67
C GLU A 126 2.55 -1.00 1.47
N VAL A 127 1.53 -1.51 0.77
CA VAL A 127 0.46 -2.32 1.39
C VAL A 127 1.04 -3.58 2.01
N PHE A 128 1.94 -4.28 1.31
CA PHE A 128 2.59 -5.49 1.81
C PHE A 128 3.39 -5.21 3.08
N ILE A 129 4.19 -4.14 3.10
CA ILE A 129 4.97 -3.76 4.28
C ILE A 129 4.03 -3.47 5.46
N ASN A 130 2.93 -2.78 5.22
CA ASN A 130 1.95 -2.50 6.26
C ASN A 130 1.31 -3.78 6.82
N GLU A 131 0.94 -4.73 5.96
CA GLU A 131 0.38 -6.03 6.38
C GLU A 131 1.41 -6.85 7.17
N MET A 132 2.67 -6.85 6.75
CA MET A 132 3.76 -7.53 7.44
C MET A 132 3.95 -6.97 8.86
N GLU A 133 3.99 -5.67 9.00
CA GLU A 133 4.17 -5.02 10.31
C GLU A 133 2.94 -5.21 11.20
N GLY A 134 1.74 -5.18 10.63
CA GLY A 134 0.51 -5.47 11.34
C GLY A 134 0.44 -6.90 11.89
N ALA A 135 1.10 -7.84 11.22
CA ALA A 135 1.23 -9.23 11.68
C ALA A 135 2.41 -9.46 12.64
N GLY A 136 3.17 -8.41 12.98
CA GLY A 136 4.31 -8.50 13.88
C GLY A 136 5.65 -8.82 13.24
N TYR A 137 5.70 -8.91 11.92
CA TYR A 137 6.95 -9.10 11.19
C TYR A 137 7.64 -7.75 10.93
N GLY A 138 8.95 -7.75 10.87
CA GLY A 138 9.72 -6.53 10.55
C GLY A 138 9.96 -5.58 11.73
N LYS A 139 9.68 -6.00 12.93
CA LYS A 139 9.98 -5.25 14.16
C LYS A 139 11.38 -5.58 14.67
#